data_8432f3d1ba1bb2728806cdf553823ce4
#
_entry.id   8432f3d1ba1bb2728806cdf553823ce4
#
_cell.length_a   1.000
_cell.length_b   1.000
_cell.length_c   1.000
_cell.angle_alpha   90.00
_cell.angle_beta   90.00
_cell.angle_gamma   90.00
#
_symmetry.space_group_name_H-M   'P 1'
#
loop_
_entity.id
_entity.type
_entity.pdbx_description
1 polymer ?
#
loop_
_entity_poly.entity_id
_entity_poly.type
_entity_poly.pdbx_seq_one_letter_code
_entity_poly.pdbx_strand_id
1 'polypeptide(L)'
;MLVVEFVWPMPESSAAAMARGLPVMSAETIGMAQRGGSVFSHIRIGMGVYAPMIALGQADLIIGFEPGEAVRMLPYLKPQGCMIVSSSSVMPVTAALAGGNYNAADMLSFLKTHACRLSIVDAEASAKVLGSSKVLNIVLLGIAAQSGAIALSVAELEDAMLKKVPQRFHDINRRALAYGAALWTDPQDTATPLAQ
;
A
#
# COMPACT_ATOMS: atom_id res chain seq x y z
N MET A 1 8.39 -4.44 -7.96
CA MET A 1 7.44 -3.65 -8.76
C MET A 1 6.24 -3.31 -7.88
N LEU A 2 5.83 -2.05 -7.75
CA LEU A 2 4.80 -1.62 -6.80
C LEU A 2 3.50 -1.26 -7.54
N VAL A 3 2.38 -1.88 -7.15
CA VAL A 3 1.04 -1.39 -7.48
C VAL A 3 0.50 -0.72 -6.23
N VAL A 4 0.12 0.53 -6.32
CA VAL A 4 -0.54 1.26 -5.24
C VAL A 4 -1.92 1.63 -5.72
N GLU A 5 -2.90 1.21 -4.96
CA GLU A 5 -4.25 1.68 -5.12
C GLU A 5 -4.42 2.95 -4.29
N PHE A 6 -4.94 3.97 -4.92
CA PHE A 6 -5.20 5.29 -4.36
C PHE A 6 -4.00 6.19 -4.00
N VAL A 7 -4.11 7.39 -4.50
CA VAL A 7 -3.19 8.50 -4.54
C VAL A 7 -2.57 8.85 -3.19
N TRP A 8 -1.22 8.86 -3.14
CA TRP A 8 -0.39 9.45 -2.08
C TRP A 8 0.27 8.49 -1.08
N PRO A 9 1.27 7.77 -1.43
CA PRO A 9 2.66 8.04 -1.05
C PRO A 9 3.64 7.85 -2.22
N MET A 10 3.17 7.97 -3.46
CA MET A 10 3.96 7.87 -4.67
C MET A 10 5.13 8.86 -4.73
N PRO A 11 4.94 10.14 -4.31
CA PRO A 11 6.03 11.12 -4.37
C PRO A 11 7.20 10.78 -3.45
N GLU A 12 6.95 10.16 -2.30
CA GLU A 12 7.99 9.83 -1.31
C GLU A 12 8.83 8.64 -1.76
N SER A 13 8.19 7.54 -2.17
CA SER A 13 8.89 6.37 -2.70
C SER A 13 9.63 6.68 -3.99
N SER A 14 9.02 7.44 -4.88
CA SER A 14 9.68 7.90 -6.11
C SER A 14 10.87 8.79 -5.81
N ALA A 15 10.76 9.74 -4.87
CA ALA A 15 11.84 10.63 -4.49
C ALA A 15 12.99 9.87 -3.79
N ALA A 16 12.69 8.91 -2.93
CA ALA A 16 13.70 8.07 -2.30
C ALA A 16 14.46 7.23 -3.33
N ALA A 17 13.73 6.61 -4.28
CA ALA A 17 14.34 5.85 -5.36
C ALA A 17 15.22 6.71 -6.27
N MET A 18 14.73 7.89 -6.65
CA MET A 18 15.49 8.85 -7.47
C MET A 18 16.74 9.38 -6.74
N ALA A 19 16.68 9.58 -5.42
CA ALA A 19 17.83 9.97 -4.62
C ALA A 19 18.96 8.92 -4.63
N ARG A 20 18.61 7.64 -4.85
CA ARG A 20 19.56 6.53 -5.08
C ARG A 20 20.00 6.40 -6.54
N GLY A 21 19.57 7.28 -7.43
CA GLY A 21 19.85 7.18 -8.85
C GLY A 21 19.08 6.06 -9.57
N LEU A 22 18.02 5.52 -8.97
CA LEU A 22 17.19 4.50 -9.59
C LEU A 22 16.16 5.14 -10.50
N PRO A 23 15.99 4.65 -11.74
CA PRO A 23 14.90 5.04 -12.62
C PRO A 23 13.54 4.71 -11.99
N VAL A 24 12.58 5.63 -12.12
CA VAL A 24 11.22 5.46 -11.65
C VAL A 24 10.25 5.78 -12.78
N MET A 25 9.31 4.90 -13.00
CA MET A 25 8.19 5.14 -13.90
C MET A 25 6.87 4.95 -13.16
N SER A 26 5.93 5.87 -13.35
CA SER A 26 4.60 5.79 -12.74
C SER A 26 3.52 6.02 -13.78
N ALA A 27 2.36 5.39 -13.57
CA ALA A 27 1.12 5.66 -14.27
C ALA A 27 -0.03 5.69 -13.27
N GLU A 28 -0.91 6.67 -13.42
CA GLU A 28 -2.06 6.88 -12.55
C GLU A 28 -3.35 6.92 -13.36
N THR A 29 -4.42 6.30 -12.83
CA THR A 29 -5.76 6.48 -13.39
C THR A 29 -6.34 7.79 -12.88
N ILE A 30 -6.43 8.78 -13.77
CA ILE A 30 -6.96 10.10 -13.45
C ILE A 30 -8.42 10.20 -13.92
N GLY A 31 -9.27 10.90 -13.13
CA GLY A 31 -10.64 11.25 -13.52
C GLY A 31 -11.72 10.26 -13.10
N MET A 32 -11.40 9.03 -12.73
CA MET A 32 -12.38 8.06 -12.25
C MET A 32 -12.85 8.37 -10.82
N ALA A 33 -11.98 8.93 -9.97
CA ALA A 33 -12.30 9.31 -8.59
C ALA A 33 -13.48 10.29 -8.49
N GLN A 34 -13.60 11.23 -9.43
CA GLN A 34 -14.68 12.21 -9.46
C GLN A 34 -16.07 11.58 -9.71
N ARG A 35 -16.09 10.35 -10.22
CA ARG A 35 -17.32 9.59 -10.51
C ARG A 35 -17.50 8.40 -9.56
N GLY A 36 -16.74 8.34 -8.45
CA GLY A 36 -16.78 7.21 -7.52
C GLY A 36 -16.18 5.92 -8.09
N GLY A 37 -15.35 6.03 -9.13
CA GLY A 37 -14.63 4.90 -9.70
C GLY A 37 -13.32 4.59 -8.98
N SER A 38 -12.81 3.38 -9.23
CA SER A 38 -11.53 2.92 -8.71
C SER A 38 -10.38 3.80 -9.21
N VAL A 39 -9.47 4.14 -8.32
CA VAL A 39 -8.22 4.85 -8.64
C VAL A 39 -7.06 3.96 -8.23
N PHE A 40 -6.22 3.62 -9.18
CA PHE A 40 -5.01 2.87 -8.91
C PHE A 40 -3.82 3.49 -9.64
N SER A 41 -2.64 3.20 -9.12
CA SER A 41 -1.40 3.72 -9.64
C SER A 41 -0.37 2.60 -9.73
N HIS A 42 0.38 2.58 -10.81
CA HIS A 42 1.51 1.69 -11.00
C HIS A 42 2.79 2.46 -10.76
N ILE A 43 3.71 1.90 -9.96
CA ILE A 43 5.09 2.40 -9.83
C ILE A 43 6.05 1.27 -10.16
N ARG A 44 7.01 1.56 -11.00
CA ARG A 44 8.13 0.66 -11.29
C ARG A 44 9.43 1.37 -10.96
N ILE A 45 10.25 0.73 -10.13
CA ILE A 45 11.53 1.26 -9.65
C ILE A 45 12.63 0.28 -10.06
N GLY A 46 13.72 0.78 -10.62
CA GLY A 46 14.92 0.01 -10.91
C GLY A 46 15.36 0.03 -12.36
N MET A 47 16.52 -0.57 -12.62
CA MET A 47 17.10 -0.67 -13.96
C MET A 47 16.25 -1.55 -14.88
N GLY A 48 16.23 -1.21 -16.19
CA GLY A 48 15.49 -1.98 -17.20
C GLY A 48 13.97 -1.72 -17.20
N VAL A 49 13.51 -0.65 -16.54
CA VAL A 49 12.10 -0.24 -16.56
C VAL A 49 11.89 0.72 -17.74
N TYR A 50 11.12 0.28 -18.73
CA TYR A 50 10.84 1.06 -19.94
C TYR A 50 9.36 1.44 -20.11
N ALA A 51 8.47 0.92 -19.28
CA ALA A 51 7.04 1.24 -19.28
C ALA A 51 6.51 1.29 -17.84
N PRO A 52 5.56 2.20 -17.53
CA PRO A 52 5.04 2.31 -16.16
C PRO A 52 4.08 1.20 -15.78
N MET A 53 3.33 0.64 -16.75
CA MET A 53 2.31 -0.38 -16.48
C MET A 53 2.92 -1.69 -16.02
N ILE A 54 2.36 -2.26 -14.97
CA ILE A 54 2.73 -3.56 -14.42
C ILE A 54 1.79 -4.61 -15.04
N ALA A 55 2.34 -5.69 -15.56
CA ALA A 55 1.56 -6.80 -16.08
C ALA A 55 0.94 -7.65 -14.95
N LEU A 56 -0.09 -8.42 -15.25
CA LEU A 56 -0.69 -9.37 -14.30
C LEU A 56 0.37 -10.34 -13.77
N GLY A 57 0.31 -10.64 -12.48
CA GLY A 57 1.22 -11.54 -11.79
C GLY A 57 2.65 -10.99 -11.62
N GLN A 58 2.90 -9.68 -11.79
CA GLN A 58 4.24 -9.10 -11.76
C GLN A 58 4.46 -8.08 -10.65
N ALA A 59 3.48 -7.77 -9.84
CA ALA A 59 3.64 -6.84 -8.74
C ALA A 59 4.34 -7.49 -7.55
N ASP A 60 5.42 -6.89 -7.06
CA ASP A 60 6.11 -7.30 -5.83
C ASP A 60 5.34 -6.90 -4.58
N LEU A 61 4.65 -5.77 -4.66
CA LEU A 61 3.87 -5.20 -3.57
C LEU A 61 2.57 -4.57 -4.11
N ILE A 62 1.49 -4.80 -3.38
CA ILE A 62 0.23 -4.06 -3.53
C ILE A 62 -0.09 -3.38 -2.20
N ILE A 63 -0.37 -2.08 -2.24
CA ILE A 63 -0.88 -1.33 -1.09
C ILE A 63 -2.33 -0.95 -1.40
N GLY A 64 -3.28 -1.52 -0.65
CA GLY A 64 -4.71 -1.24 -0.77
C GLY A 64 -5.21 -0.37 0.38
N PHE A 65 -5.88 0.71 0.06
CA PHE A 65 -6.51 1.60 1.05
C PHE A 65 -7.94 1.16 1.39
N GLU A 66 -8.46 0.21 0.61
CA GLU A 66 -9.82 -0.30 0.71
C GLU A 66 -9.83 -1.80 0.32
N PRO A 67 -10.51 -2.68 1.11
CA PRO A 67 -10.46 -4.12 0.88
C PRO A 67 -10.97 -4.60 -0.48
N GLY A 68 -12.08 -4.05 -0.98
CA GLY A 68 -12.66 -4.48 -2.25
C GLY A 68 -11.80 -4.11 -3.44
N GLU A 69 -11.17 -2.94 -3.39
CA GLU A 69 -10.22 -2.52 -4.41
C GLU A 69 -8.94 -3.37 -4.34
N ALA A 70 -8.47 -3.71 -3.14
CA ALA A 70 -7.33 -4.61 -2.97
C ALA A 70 -7.61 -6.00 -3.58
N VAL A 71 -8.82 -6.55 -3.42
CA VAL A 71 -9.26 -7.78 -4.12
C VAL A 71 -9.19 -7.61 -5.63
N ARG A 72 -9.61 -6.46 -6.15
CA ARG A 72 -9.59 -6.16 -7.59
C ARG A 72 -8.17 -6.11 -8.15
N MET A 73 -7.20 -5.67 -7.35
CA MET A 73 -5.78 -5.60 -7.74
C MET A 73 -5.02 -6.92 -7.53
N LEU A 74 -5.58 -7.89 -6.79
CA LEU A 74 -4.92 -9.17 -6.51
C LEU A 74 -4.37 -9.88 -7.76
N PRO A 75 -5.01 -9.87 -8.94
CA PRO A 75 -4.45 -10.49 -10.14
C PRO A 75 -3.09 -9.93 -10.59
N TYR A 76 -2.71 -8.73 -10.16
CA TYR A 76 -1.40 -8.16 -10.45
C TYR A 76 -0.30 -8.70 -9.53
N LEU A 77 -0.65 -9.24 -8.34
CA LEU A 77 0.31 -9.72 -7.37
C LEU A 77 1.04 -10.96 -7.88
N LYS A 78 2.36 -10.98 -7.78
CA LYS A 78 3.14 -12.20 -8.08
C LYS A 78 2.93 -13.24 -6.97
N PRO A 79 3.21 -14.54 -7.21
CA PRO A 79 2.96 -15.62 -6.24
C PRO A 79 3.55 -15.41 -4.85
N GLN A 80 4.73 -14.77 -4.75
CA GLN A 80 5.40 -14.45 -3.48
C GLN A 80 5.36 -12.95 -3.15
N GLY A 81 4.47 -12.21 -3.80
CA GLY A 81 4.28 -10.79 -3.57
C GLY A 81 3.69 -10.48 -2.20
N CYS A 82 3.93 -9.28 -1.74
CA CYS A 82 3.40 -8.75 -0.50
C CYS A 82 2.15 -7.90 -0.75
N MET A 83 1.16 -8.02 0.10
CA MET A 83 -0.03 -7.18 0.08
C MET A 83 -0.23 -6.51 1.45
N ILE A 84 -0.44 -5.20 1.45
CA ILE A 84 -0.70 -4.40 2.65
C ILE A 84 -2.04 -3.72 2.43
N VAL A 85 -3.01 -3.98 3.29
CA VAL A 85 -4.39 -3.54 3.09
C VAL A 85 -4.93 -2.86 4.33
N SER A 86 -5.49 -1.67 4.17
CA SER A 86 -6.26 -1.01 5.22
C SER A 86 -7.59 -1.72 5.43
N SER A 87 -8.00 -1.90 6.68
CA SER A 87 -9.33 -2.41 7.02
C SER A 87 -10.45 -1.39 6.82
N SER A 88 -10.12 -0.13 6.51
CA SER A 88 -11.11 0.92 6.22
C SER A 88 -11.99 0.53 5.04
N SER A 89 -13.28 0.55 5.27
CA SER A 89 -14.30 0.28 4.24
C SER A 89 -14.87 1.59 3.72
N VAL A 90 -14.82 1.75 2.41
CA VAL A 90 -15.53 2.83 1.71
C VAL A 90 -16.50 2.18 0.74
N MET A 91 -17.80 2.26 1.04
CA MET A 91 -18.81 1.68 0.15
C MET A 91 -18.74 2.34 -1.24
N PRO A 92 -18.51 1.59 -2.32
CA PRO A 92 -18.52 2.15 -3.66
C PRO A 92 -19.89 2.78 -3.98
N VAL A 93 -19.90 3.95 -4.60
CA VAL A 93 -21.14 4.66 -4.96
C VAL A 93 -22.05 3.78 -5.84
N THR A 94 -21.46 3.02 -6.75
CA THR A 94 -22.18 2.09 -7.62
C THR A 94 -22.87 0.96 -6.84
N ALA A 95 -22.22 0.43 -5.79
CA ALA A 95 -22.81 -0.58 -4.93
C ALA A 95 -23.95 0.00 -4.08
N ALA A 96 -23.78 1.22 -3.56
CA ALA A 96 -24.81 1.93 -2.81
C ALA A 96 -26.08 2.20 -3.66
N LEU A 97 -25.91 2.60 -4.92
CA LEU A 97 -27.00 2.88 -5.85
C LEU A 97 -27.71 1.60 -6.35
N ALA A 98 -26.98 0.49 -6.49
CA ALA A 98 -27.52 -0.78 -6.95
C ALA A 98 -28.16 -1.63 -5.82
N GLY A 99 -28.19 -1.15 -4.58
CA GLY A 99 -28.65 -1.93 -3.43
C GLY A 99 -27.76 -3.14 -3.13
N GLY A 100 -26.52 -3.12 -3.62
CA GLY A 100 -25.55 -4.17 -3.43
C GLY A 100 -25.06 -4.28 -1.99
N ASN A 101 -24.88 -5.50 -1.51
CA ASN A 101 -24.36 -5.78 -0.18
C ASN A 101 -22.83 -5.80 -0.24
N TYR A 102 -22.17 -4.67 0.02
CA TYR A 102 -20.71 -4.61 0.15
C TYR A 102 -20.32 -5.00 1.57
N ASN A 103 -19.50 -6.04 1.71
CA ASN A 103 -18.99 -6.50 2.99
C ASN A 103 -17.45 -6.55 2.97
N ALA A 104 -16.81 -5.60 3.65
CA ALA A 104 -15.36 -5.53 3.74
C ALA A 104 -14.75 -6.77 4.44
N ALA A 105 -15.47 -7.38 5.39
CA ALA A 105 -14.98 -8.58 6.07
C ALA A 105 -14.86 -9.79 5.12
N ASP A 106 -15.77 -9.93 4.17
CA ASP A 106 -15.71 -10.99 3.16
C ASP A 106 -14.51 -10.75 2.21
N MET A 107 -14.26 -9.50 1.83
CA MET A 107 -13.09 -9.13 1.02
C MET A 107 -11.78 -9.43 1.74
N LEU A 108 -11.67 -9.06 3.01
CA LEU A 108 -10.49 -9.38 3.83
C LEU A 108 -10.31 -10.89 4.03
N SER A 109 -11.39 -11.63 4.21
CA SER A 109 -11.36 -13.09 4.32
C SER A 109 -10.88 -13.73 3.01
N PHE A 110 -11.35 -13.23 1.87
CA PHE A 110 -10.89 -13.65 0.56
C PHE A 110 -9.38 -13.40 0.39
N LEU A 111 -8.88 -12.21 0.74
CA LEU A 111 -7.46 -11.88 0.65
C LEU A 111 -6.59 -12.78 1.54
N LYS A 112 -7.06 -13.13 2.75
CA LYS A 112 -6.35 -14.06 3.67
C LYS A 112 -6.13 -15.45 3.07
N THR A 113 -7.02 -15.89 2.17
CA THR A 113 -6.91 -17.21 1.53
C THR A 113 -6.10 -17.19 0.23
N HIS A 114 -5.91 -16.02 -0.38
CA HIS A 114 -5.32 -15.92 -1.71
C HIS A 114 -3.98 -15.18 -1.76
N ALA A 115 -3.64 -14.38 -0.74
CA ALA A 115 -2.37 -13.66 -0.68
C ALA A 115 -1.42 -14.34 0.32
N CYS A 116 -0.24 -14.74 -0.15
CA CYS A 116 0.75 -15.46 0.68
C CYS A 116 1.35 -14.57 1.78
N ARG A 117 1.60 -13.30 1.49
CA ARG A 117 2.18 -12.31 2.43
C ARG A 117 1.22 -11.14 2.53
N LEU A 118 0.32 -11.19 3.51
CA LEU A 118 -0.72 -10.19 3.72
C LEU A 118 -0.57 -9.53 5.09
N SER A 119 -0.53 -8.20 5.10
CA SER A 119 -0.67 -7.37 6.31
C SER A 119 -1.98 -6.58 6.24
N ILE A 120 -2.83 -6.75 7.24
CA ILE A 120 -4.08 -5.97 7.37
C ILE A 120 -3.88 -4.94 8.46
N VAL A 121 -4.12 -3.67 8.13
CA VAL A 121 -3.91 -2.52 9.00
C VAL A 121 -5.23 -1.97 9.49
N ASP A 122 -5.41 -1.95 10.81
CA ASP A 122 -6.53 -1.25 11.41
C ASP A 122 -6.29 0.27 11.35
N ALA A 123 -7.01 0.92 10.42
CA ALA A 123 -6.88 2.36 10.19
C ALA A 123 -7.41 3.19 11.36
N GLU A 124 -8.46 2.73 12.06
CA GLU A 124 -9.01 3.44 13.20
C GLU A 124 -8.08 3.37 14.40
N ALA A 125 -7.54 2.19 14.70
CA ALA A 125 -6.55 2.01 15.75
C ALA A 125 -5.29 2.84 15.47
N SER A 126 -4.81 2.85 14.22
CA SER A 126 -3.68 3.67 13.78
C SER A 126 -3.96 5.16 13.98
N ALA A 127 -5.15 5.63 13.59
CA ALA A 127 -5.55 7.01 13.76
C ALA A 127 -5.64 7.43 15.24
N LYS A 128 -6.12 6.55 16.12
CA LYS A 128 -6.18 6.80 17.57
C LYS A 128 -4.78 6.93 18.17
N VAL A 129 -3.86 6.05 17.82
CA VAL A 129 -2.47 6.07 18.32
C VAL A 129 -1.72 7.32 17.85
N LEU A 130 -1.89 7.69 16.59
CA LEU A 130 -1.16 8.81 15.98
C LEU A 130 -1.85 10.16 16.16
N GLY A 131 -3.12 10.17 16.53
CA GLY A 131 -3.93 11.39 16.67
C GLY A 131 -4.41 11.96 15.33
N SER A 132 -4.30 11.23 14.23
CA SER A 132 -4.74 11.68 12.90
C SER A 132 -4.96 10.51 11.94
N SER A 133 -6.08 10.52 11.23
CA SER A 133 -6.33 9.57 10.13
C SER A 133 -5.60 9.94 8.83
N LYS A 134 -5.10 11.17 8.72
CA LYS A 134 -4.48 11.70 7.49
C LYS A 134 -3.10 11.11 7.18
N VAL A 135 -2.51 10.38 8.12
CA VAL A 135 -1.17 9.78 7.96
C VAL A 135 -1.21 8.26 7.73
N LEU A 136 -2.38 7.70 7.46
CA LEU A 136 -2.54 6.28 7.17
C LEU A 136 -1.65 5.84 5.99
N ASN A 137 -1.56 6.66 4.95
CA ASN A 137 -0.67 6.44 3.81
C ASN A 137 0.80 6.25 4.23
N ILE A 138 1.27 7.03 5.20
CA ILE A 138 2.65 6.93 5.72
C ILE A 138 2.81 5.68 6.59
N VAL A 139 1.78 5.28 7.34
CA VAL A 139 1.77 4.00 8.07
C VAL A 139 1.94 2.84 7.10
N LEU A 140 1.14 2.79 6.02
CA LEU A 140 1.22 1.72 5.01
C LEU A 140 2.59 1.70 4.32
N LEU A 141 3.18 2.88 4.07
CA LEU A 141 4.52 3.02 3.51
C LEU A 141 5.60 2.50 4.46
N GLY A 142 5.47 2.73 5.77
CA GLY A 142 6.35 2.18 6.79
C GLY A 142 6.36 0.64 6.81
N ILE A 143 5.17 0.04 6.72
CA ILE A 143 5.02 -1.42 6.59
C ILE A 143 5.70 -1.90 5.30
N ALA A 144 5.48 -1.21 4.18
CA ALA A 144 6.06 -1.56 2.89
C ALA A 144 7.59 -1.56 2.91
N ALA A 145 8.20 -0.58 3.55
CA ALA A 145 9.65 -0.52 3.73
C ALA A 145 10.17 -1.69 4.59
N GLN A 146 9.51 -1.95 5.71
CA GLN A 146 9.92 -3.01 6.64
C GLN A 146 9.70 -4.40 6.07
N SER A 147 8.71 -4.59 5.19
CA SER A 147 8.42 -5.88 4.56
C SER A 147 9.51 -6.37 3.60
N GLY A 148 10.44 -5.49 3.21
CA GLY A 148 11.45 -5.77 2.19
C GLY A 148 10.89 -5.94 0.77
N ALA A 149 9.59 -5.71 0.56
CA ALA A 149 8.96 -5.82 -0.76
C ALA A 149 9.35 -4.65 -1.69
N ILE A 150 9.81 -3.54 -1.13
CA ILE A 150 10.44 -2.44 -1.86
C ILE A 150 11.92 -2.35 -1.49
N ALA A 151 12.76 -2.00 -2.45
CA ALA A 151 14.20 -1.85 -2.23
C ALA A 151 14.56 -0.49 -1.61
N LEU A 152 13.73 0.03 -0.70
CA LEU A 152 13.89 1.31 -0.02
C LEU A 152 13.76 1.07 1.48
N SER A 153 14.72 1.57 2.25
CA SER A 153 14.69 1.51 3.70
C SER A 153 13.76 2.58 4.31
N VAL A 154 13.36 2.37 5.57
CA VAL A 154 12.59 3.35 6.34
C VAL A 154 13.31 4.70 6.41
N ALA A 155 14.64 4.70 6.59
CA ALA A 155 15.45 5.92 6.66
C ALA A 155 15.45 6.71 5.33
N GLU A 156 15.59 6.02 4.20
CA GLU A 156 15.55 6.66 2.87
C GLU A 156 14.17 7.29 2.58
N LEU A 157 13.11 6.61 3.00
CA LEU A 157 11.75 7.14 2.88
C LEU A 157 11.52 8.34 3.80
N GLU A 158 12.02 8.30 5.03
CA GLU A 158 11.96 9.42 5.97
C GLU A 158 12.66 10.65 5.39
N ASP A 159 13.89 10.49 4.92
CA ASP A 159 14.67 11.59 4.32
C ASP A 159 13.95 12.21 3.11
N ALA A 160 13.39 11.38 2.24
CA ALA A 160 12.65 11.85 1.07
C ALA A 160 11.35 12.57 1.45
N MET A 161 10.63 12.05 2.43
CA MET A 161 9.40 12.61 2.95
C MET A 161 9.64 13.99 3.60
N LEU A 162 10.65 14.11 4.44
CA LEU A 162 10.94 15.36 5.15
C LEU A 162 11.35 16.50 4.22
N LYS A 163 11.89 16.21 3.04
CA LYS A 163 12.19 17.20 2.01
C LYS A 163 10.95 17.76 1.31
N LYS A 164 9.84 17.03 1.34
CA LYS A 164 8.60 17.39 0.62
C LYS A 164 7.50 17.91 1.53
N VAL A 165 7.44 17.43 2.76
CA VAL A 165 6.38 17.76 3.72
C VAL A 165 6.76 19.01 4.50
N PRO A 166 5.85 19.99 4.70
CA PRO A 166 6.11 21.15 5.55
C PRO A 166 6.55 20.76 6.96
N GLN A 167 7.51 21.51 7.54
CA GLN A 167 8.14 21.20 8.81
C GLN A 167 7.15 20.90 9.96
N ARG A 168 6.02 21.61 9.99
CA ARG A 168 4.96 21.41 11.00
C ARG A 168 4.38 20.00 11.04
N PHE A 169 4.58 19.21 9.98
CA PHE A 169 4.08 17.84 9.87
C PHE A 169 5.18 16.78 10.00
N HIS A 170 6.44 17.18 10.20
CA HIS A 170 7.58 16.27 10.26
C HIS A 170 7.41 15.25 11.39
N ASP A 171 7.07 15.70 12.61
CA ASP A 171 6.95 14.81 13.77
C ASP A 171 5.88 13.73 13.55
N ILE A 172 4.67 14.14 13.16
CA ILE A 172 3.58 13.18 12.96
C ILE A 172 3.89 12.17 11.84
N ASN A 173 4.54 12.60 10.77
CA ASN A 173 4.90 11.71 9.67
C ASN A 173 6.03 10.74 10.05
N ARG A 174 7.04 11.19 10.81
CA ARG A 174 8.07 10.30 11.38
C ARG A 174 7.46 9.23 12.27
N ARG A 175 6.59 9.62 13.18
CA ARG A 175 5.88 8.71 14.06
C ARG A 175 5.03 7.72 13.28
N ALA A 176 4.33 8.17 12.25
CA ALA A 176 3.51 7.32 11.40
C ALA A 176 4.35 6.30 10.63
N LEU A 177 5.49 6.71 10.06
CA LEU A 177 6.40 5.84 9.33
C LEU A 177 7.00 4.77 10.27
N ALA A 178 7.50 5.18 11.43
CA ALA A 178 8.06 4.28 12.44
C ALA A 178 6.99 3.32 13.01
N TYR A 179 5.79 3.83 13.28
CA TYR A 179 4.65 3.01 13.72
C TYR A 179 4.29 1.95 12.68
N GLY A 180 4.19 2.33 11.40
CA GLY A 180 3.96 1.38 10.33
C GLY A 180 5.05 0.31 10.23
N ALA A 181 6.32 0.70 10.28
CA ALA A 181 7.42 -0.25 10.28
C ALA A 181 7.33 -1.26 11.45
N ALA A 182 6.93 -0.80 12.63
CA ALA A 182 6.76 -1.68 13.81
C ALA A 182 5.55 -2.61 13.73
N LEU A 183 4.56 -2.31 12.87
CA LEU A 183 3.40 -3.18 12.64
C LEU A 183 3.71 -4.38 11.75
N TRP A 184 4.81 -4.35 10.99
CA TRP A 184 5.15 -5.47 10.12
C TRP A 184 5.60 -6.67 10.94
N THR A 185 4.89 -7.78 10.75
CA THR A 185 5.32 -9.12 11.16
C THR A 185 5.33 -9.99 9.93
N ASP A 186 6.45 -10.68 9.63
CA ASP A 186 6.47 -11.55 8.45
C ASP A 186 5.50 -12.73 8.66
N PRO A 187 4.49 -12.88 7.79
CA PRO A 187 3.55 -14.00 7.92
C PRO A 187 4.22 -15.38 7.84
N GLN A 188 5.43 -15.46 7.28
CA GLN A 188 6.20 -16.70 7.24
C GLN A 188 6.78 -17.08 8.60
N ASP A 189 7.03 -16.11 9.48
CA ASP A 189 7.52 -16.38 10.84
C ASP A 189 6.43 -16.92 11.76
N THR A 190 5.16 -16.75 11.39
CA THR A 190 3.99 -17.24 12.15
C THR A 190 3.45 -18.58 11.65
N ALA A 191 3.94 -19.10 10.53
CA ALA A 191 3.55 -20.40 10.02
C ALA A 191 4.21 -21.49 10.87
N THR A 192 3.49 -22.03 11.84
CA THR A 192 3.83 -23.32 12.49
C THR A 192 4.06 -24.37 11.40
N PRO A 193 5.17 -25.12 11.40
CA PRO A 193 5.37 -26.18 10.44
C PRO A 193 4.19 -27.15 10.53
N LEU A 194 3.45 -27.31 9.42
CA LEU A 194 2.48 -28.39 9.30
C LEU A 194 3.25 -29.69 9.58
N ALA A 195 2.93 -30.35 10.69
CA ALA A 195 3.44 -31.67 10.99
C ALA A 195 3.15 -32.59 9.82
N GLN A 196 4.21 -33.24 9.33
CA GLN A 196 4.13 -34.27 8.28
C GLN A 196 3.35 -35.48 8.78
#